data_b38532ff88a6488545deb044227d4a25
#
_entry.id   b38532ff88a6488545deb044227d4a25
#
_cell.length_a   1.000
_cell.length_b   1.000
_cell.length_c   1.000
_cell.angle_alpha   90.00
_cell.angle_beta   90.00
_cell.angle_gamma   90.00
#
_symmetry.space_group_name_H-M   'P 1'
#
loop_
_entity.id
_entity.type
_entity.pdbx_description
1 polymer ?
#
loop_
_entity_poly.entity_id
_entity_poly.type
_entity_poly.pdbx_seq_one_letter_code
_entity_poly.pdbx_strand_id
1 'polypeptide(L)'
;MDGYLFDPHTHTAETSKCGHLPAAEVVDRYVRHGFSGLVVTDHLHPEYLSRIDTDHDWNKVIDHYLSGYRASKQRGDEVGFQVLLGAELRFPENDNDYLV
;
A
#
# COMPACT_ATOMS: atom_id res chain seq x y z
N MET A 1 18.40 19.95 -3.87
CA MET A 1 17.04 20.30 -4.20
C MET A 1 16.18 20.28 -2.97
N ASP A 2 15.47 21.35 -2.78
CA ASP A 2 14.75 21.58 -1.55
C ASP A 2 13.25 21.31 -1.69
N GLY A 3 12.88 20.33 -2.45
CA GLY A 3 11.49 19.96 -2.61
C GLY A 3 11.14 18.64 -1.96
N TYR A 4 9.86 18.39 -1.84
CA TYR A 4 9.33 17.10 -1.41
C TYR A 4 9.04 16.26 -2.64
N LEU A 5 9.51 15.00 -2.62
CA LEU A 5 9.14 14.00 -3.61
C LEU A 5 8.25 12.99 -2.93
N PHE A 6 7.05 12.80 -3.49
CA PHE A 6 6.06 11.85 -3.00
C PHE A 6 5.58 10.98 -4.14
N ASP A 7 5.49 9.68 -3.89
CA ASP A 7 4.84 8.78 -4.85
C ASP A 7 3.41 8.52 -4.35
N PRO A 8 2.39 8.94 -5.11
CA PRO A 8 0.99 8.76 -4.69
C PRO A 8 0.42 7.36 -4.99
N HIS A 9 1.21 6.47 -5.59
CA HIS A 9 0.70 5.17 -6.03
C HIS A 9 1.74 4.08 -5.84
N THR A 10 1.67 3.36 -4.71
CA THR A 10 2.58 2.25 -4.42
C THR A 10 1.82 1.03 -3.91
N HIS A 11 2.36 -0.15 -4.21
CA HIS A 11 1.83 -1.42 -3.74
C HIS A 11 2.86 -2.15 -2.89
N THR A 12 2.38 -2.98 -1.96
CA THR A 12 3.25 -3.78 -1.10
C THR A 12 3.00 -5.27 -1.33
N ALA A 13 4.05 -6.07 -1.23
CA ALA A 13 3.95 -7.52 -1.41
C ALA A 13 3.07 -8.17 -0.32
N GLU A 14 3.01 -7.58 0.86
CA GLU A 14 2.19 -8.09 1.96
C GLU A 14 0.71 -8.08 1.65
N THR A 15 0.26 -7.11 0.85
CA THR A 15 -1.16 -6.92 0.58
C THR A 15 -1.53 -7.21 -0.87
N SER A 16 -0.75 -6.75 -1.83
CA SER A 16 -1.09 -6.82 -3.26
C SER A 16 -0.27 -7.87 -4.00
N LYS A 17 -0.93 -8.65 -4.86
CA LYS A 17 -0.25 -9.65 -5.70
C LYS A 17 0.77 -9.03 -6.65
N CYS A 18 0.52 -7.81 -7.11
CA CYS A 18 1.43 -7.11 -8.00
C CYS A 18 2.58 -6.42 -7.28
N GLY A 19 2.59 -6.41 -5.94
CA GLY A 19 3.72 -5.94 -5.17
C GLY A 19 4.84 -6.97 -5.18
N HIS A 20 6.03 -6.56 -5.63
CA HIS A 20 7.17 -7.47 -5.75
C HIS A 20 8.12 -7.40 -4.56
N LEU A 21 8.02 -6.35 -3.75
CA LEU A 21 8.95 -6.11 -2.65
C LEU A 21 8.20 -6.00 -1.33
N PRO A 22 8.79 -6.52 -0.24
CA PRO A 22 8.26 -6.26 1.10
C PRO A 22 8.21 -4.76 1.38
N ALA A 23 7.24 -4.36 2.19
CA ALA A 23 6.98 -2.95 2.47
C ALA A 23 8.22 -2.21 3.00
N ALA A 24 8.97 -2.82 3.92
CA ALA A 24 10.16 -2.19 4.48
C ALA A 24 11.21 -1.93 3.40
N GLU A 25 11.38 -2.86 2.45
CA GLU A 25 12.33 -2.69 1.36
C GLU A 25 11.88 -1.60 0.38
N VAL A 26 10.58 -1.48 0.15
CA VAL A 26 10.03 -0.38 -0.66
C VAL A 26 10.41 0.96 -0.03
N VAL A 27 10.17 1.12 1.26
CA VAL A 27 10.54 2.35 1.97
C VAL A 27 12.05 2.64 1.83
N ASP A 28 12.89 1.64 2.06
CA ASP A 28 14.35 1.83 1.98
C ASP A 28 14.80 2.27 0.58
N ARG A 29 14.18 1.74 -0.47
CA ARG A 29 14.51 2.13 -1.84
C ARG A 29 14.12 3.57 -2.14
N TYR A 30 12.93 4.00 -1.70
CA TYR A 30 12.50 5.38 -1.89
C TYR A 30 13.38 6.35 -1.11
N VAL A 31 13.79 5.99 0.10
CA VAL A 31 14.72 6.82 0.89
C VAL A 31 16.03 6.99 0.14
N ARG A 32 16.58 5.91 -0.43
CA ARG A 32 17.84 5.97 -1.18
C ARG A 32 17.73 6.84 -2.45
N HIS A 33 16.54 6.96 -3.01
CA HIS A 33 16.31 7.79 -4.21
C HIS A 33 15.88 9.22 -3.87
N GLY A 34 15.94 9.61 -2.61
CA GLY A 34 15.68 10.99 -2.20
C GLY A 34 14.22 11.35 -2.03
N PHE A 35 13.32 10.36 -1.97
CA PHE A 35 11.91 10.64 -1.72
C PHE A 35 11.67 11.00 -0.25
N SER A 36 10.67 11.86 -0.02
CA SER A 36 10.27 12.28 1.33
C SER A 36 9.17 11.38 1.89
N GLY A 37 8.38 10.76 1.04
CA GLY A 37 7.31 9.89 1.46
C GLY A 37 6.62 9.21 0.29
N LEU A 38 5.63 8.39 0.62
CA LEU A 38 4.79 7.72 -0.36
C LEU A 38 3.39 7.49 0.20
N VAL A 39 2.47 7.18 -0.69
CA VAL A 39 1.12 6.75 -0.31
C VAL A 39 1.01 5.27 -0.66
N VAL A 40 0.71 4.43 0.32
CA VAL A 40 0.44 3.01 0.08
C VAL A 40 -0.98 2.90 -0.45
N THR A 41 -1.12 2.47 -1.71
CA THR A 41 -2.41 2.34 -2.40
C THR A 41 -2.58 0.91 -2.89
N ASP A 42 -2.55 -0.05 -1.97
CA ASP A 42 -2.75 -1.44 -2.32
C ASP A 42 -4.13 -1.66 -2.94
N HIS A 43 -4.25 -2.71 -3.76
CA HIS A 43 -5.48 -3.01 -4.45
C HIS A 43 -6.61 -3.36 -3.50
N LEU A 44 -7.73 -2.64 -3.59
CA LEU A 44 -8.98 -2.99 -2.94
C LEU A 44 -9.98 -3.34 -4.04
N HIS A 45 -9.74 -4.44 -4.70
CA HIS A 45 -10.52 -4.92 -5.84
C HIS A 45 -11.40 -6.10 -5.44
N PRO A 46 -12.49 -6.37 -6.17
CA PRO A 46 -13.35 -7.52 -5.84
C PRO A 46 -12.59 -8.85 -5.76
N GLU A 47 -11.59 -9.03 -6.63
CA GLU A 47 -10.75 -10.23 -6.62
C GLU A 47 -9.97 -10.38 -5.32
N TYR A 48 -9.42 -9.27 -4.80
CA TYR A 48 -8.73 -9.26 -3.53
C TYR A 48 -9.68 -9.68 -2.39
N LEU A 49 -10.86 -9.07 -2.36
CA LEU A 49 -11.84 -9.36 -1.31
C LEU A 49 -12.27 -10.82 -1.33
N SER A 50 -12.53 -11.38 -2.53
CA SER A 50 -12.88 -12.79 -2.66
C SER A 50 -11.78 -13.72 -2.17
N ARG A 51 -10.52 -13.34 -2.38
CA ARG A 51 -9.37 -14.16 -1.98
C ARG A 51 -9.18 -14.16 -0.47
N ILE A 52 -9.49 -13.05 0.20
CA ILE A 52 -9.19 -12.85 1.62
C ILE A 52 -10.38 -13.15 2.51
N ASP A 53 -11.60 -12.88 2.06
CA ASP A 53 -12.81 -13.02 2.86
C ASP A 53 -13.33 -14.46 2.86
N THR A 54 -12.48 -15.39 3.33
CA THR A 54 -12.85 -16.81 3.36
C THR A 54 -13.74 -17.18 4.55
N ASP A 55 -13.61 -16.43 5.64
CA ASP A 55 -14.34 -16.70 6.88
C ASP A 55 -15.48 -15.70 7.13
N HIS A 56 -15.73 -14.80 6.19
CA HIS A 56 -16.69 -13.70 6.36
C HIS A 56 -16.41 -12.88 7.63
N ASP A 57 -15.14 -12.75 8.01
CA ASP A 57 -14.69 -11.96 9.15
C ASP A 57 -14.07 -10.66 8.63
N TRP A 58 -14.83 -9.58 8.72
CA TRP A 58 -14.39 -8.28 8.22
C TRP A 58 -13.13 -7.77 8.91
N ASN A 59 -12.96 -8.06 10.19
CA ASN A 59 -11.75 -7.64 10.92
C ASN A 59 -10.49 -8.30 10.35
N LYS A 60 -10.59 -9.58 9.96
CA LYS A 60 -9.45 -10.26 9.31
C LYS A 60 -9.13 -9.65 7.95
N VAL A 61 -10.15 -9.28 7.19
CA VAL A 61 -9.97 -8.64 5.88
C VAL A 61 -9.24 -7.30 6.05
N ILE A 62 -9.68 -6.48 7.00
CA ILE A 62 -9.06 -5.18 7.28
C ILE A 62 -7.61 -5.35 7.75
N ASP A 63 -7.36 -6.28 8.65
CA ASP A 63 -6.00 -6.54 9.15
C ASP A 63 -5.07 -6.96 8.02
N HIS A 64 -5.53 -7.84 7.14
CA HIS A 64 -4.73 -8.25 5.98
C HIS A 64 -4.48 -7.07 5.05
N TYR A 65 -5.52 -6.30 4.74
CA TYR A 65 -5.39 -5.16 3.83
C TYR A 65 -4.39 -4.12 4.36
N LEU A 66 -4.41 -3.86 5.66
CA LEU A 66 -3.54 -2.86 6.28
C LEU A 66 -2.12 -3.37 6.54
N SER A 67 -1.84 -4.66 6.33
CA SER A 67 -0.54 -5.24 6.69
C SER A 67 0.63 -4.54 5.98
N GLY A 68 0.48 -4.26 4.70
CA GLY A 68 1.52 -3.56 3.94
C GLY A 68 1.72 -2.12 4.41
N TYR A 69 0.63 -1.41 4.65
CA TYR A 69 0.70 -0.05 5.18
C TYR A 69 1.37 -0.02 6.56
N ARG A 70 0.98 -0.90 7.47
CA ARG A 70 1.55 -0.93 8.82
C ARG A 70 3.04 -1.22 8.80
N ALA A 71 3.48 -2.16 7.95
CA ALA A 71 4.90 -2.47 7.80
C ALA A 71 5.67 -1.29 7.20
N SER A 72 5.11 -0.62 6.19
CA SER A 72 5.71 0.58 5.59
C SER A 72 5.79 1.71 6.59
N LYS A 73 4.74 1.94 7.36
CA LYS A 73 4.68 2.99 8.37
C LYS A 73 5.69 2.77 9.48
N GLN A 74 5.82 1.53 9.95
CA GLN A 74 6.81 1.18 10.96
C GLN A 74 8.22 1.49 10.47
N ARG A 75 8.56 1.07 9.26
CA ARG A 75 9.87 1.33 8.70
C ARG A 75 10.08 2.82 8.43
N GLY A 76 9.06 3.51 7.94
CA GLY A 76 9.12 4.94 7.71
C GLY A 76 9.42 5.72 8.99
N ASP A 77 8.77 5.35 10.08
CA ASP A 77 9.01 5.99 11.40
C ASP A 77 10.45 5.77 11.87
N GLU A 78 11.05 4.62 11.57
CA GLU A 78 12.45 4.34 11.93
C GLU A 78 13.44 5.21 11.18
N VAL A 79 13.14 5.59 9.94
CA VAL A 79 14.09 6.29 9.06
C VAL A 79 13.68 7.72 8.74
N GLY A 80 12.62 8.22 9.34
CA GLY A 80 12.15 9.58 9.10
C GLY A 80 11.47 9.79 7.75
N PHE A 81 10.81 8.78 7.22
CA PHE A 81 10.15 8.79 5.94
C PHE A 81 8.63 8.76 6.14
N GLN A 82 7.89 9.63 5.44
CA GLN A 82 6.45 9.75 5.63
C GLN A 82 5.69 8.70 4.82
N VAL A 83 4.80 7.96 5.49
CA VAL A 83 3.96 6.94 4.85
C VAL A 83 2.50 7.27 5.10
N LEU A 84 1.73 7.40 4.03
CA LEU A 84 0.30 7.70 4.09
C LEU A 84 -0.48 6.51 3.54
N LEU A 85 -1.72 6.38 3.98
CA LEU A 85 -2.62 5.31 3.54
C LEU A 85 -3.61 5.84 2.51
N GLY A 86 -3.70 5.15 1.39
CA GLY A 86 -4.75 5.31 0.40
C GLY A 86 -5.22 3.94 -0.06
N ALA A 87 -5.92 3.89 -1.18
CA ALA A 87 -6.36 2.63 -1.78
C ALA A 87 -6.51 2.79 -3.28
N GLU A 88 -6.28 1.70 -4.01
CA GLU A 88 -6.60 1.62 -5.43
C GLU A 88 -7.87 0.79 -5.56
N LEU A 89 -8.95 1.43 -5.98
CA LEU A 89 -10.29 0.81 -6.05
C LEU A 89 -10.63 0.40 -7.46
N ARG A 90 -11.31 -0.73 -7.59
CA ARG A 90 -11.96 -1.14 -8.84
C ARG A 90 -13.38 -1.61 -8.51
N PHE A 91 -14.34 -1.12 -9.26
CA PHE A 91 -15.73 -1.51 -9.09
C PHE A 91 -16.11 -2.58 -10.09
N PRO A 92 -17.05 -3.50 -9.74
CA PRO A 92 -17.45 -4.58 -10.64
C PRO A 92 -18.04 -4.09 -11.98
N GLU A 93 -18.56 -2.85 -12.01
CA GLU A 93 -19.27 -2.30 -13.17
C GLU A 93 -18.33 -1.82 -14.28
N ASN A 94 -17.03 -1.64 -13.99
CA ASN A 94 -16.08 -1.18 -15.01
C ASN A 94 -14.66 -1.63 -14.65
N ASP A 95 -13.75 -1.43 -15.61
CA ASP A 95 -12.35 -1.86 -15.47
C ASP A 95 -11.42 -0.71 -15.06
N ASN A 96 -11.95 0.44 -14.70
CA ASN A 96 -11.14 1.58 -14.28
C ASN A 96 -10.69 1.43 -12.83
N ASP A 97 -9.46 1.83 -12.56
CA ASP A 97 -8.89 1.89 -11.21
C ASP A 97 -8.93 3.33 -10.72
N TYR A 98 -9.26 3.48 -9.43
CA TYR A 98 -9.37 4.79 -8.80
C TYR A 98 -8.47 4.84 -7.57
N LEU A 99 -7.68 5.91 -7.44
CA LEU A 99 -6.85 6.17 -6.26
C LEU A 99 -7.61 7.07 -5.28
N VAL A 100 -7.62 6.69 -4.03
CA VAL A 100 -8.23 7.47 -2.96
C VAL A 100 -7.34 7.58 -1.74
#